data_a7e69680a4ce313cdcb371c5ea4b89e2
#
_entry.id   a7e69680a4ce313cdcb371c5ea4b89e2
#
_cell.length_a   1.000
_cell.length_b   1.000
_cell.length_c   1.000
_cell.angle_alpha   90.00
_cell.angle_beta   90.00
_cell.angle_gamma   90.00
#
_symmetry.space_group_name_H-M   'P 1'
#
loop_
_entity.id
_entity.type
_entity.pdbx_description
1 polymer ?
#
loop_
_entity_poly.entity_id
_entity_poly.type
_entity_poly.pdbx_seq_one_letter_code
_entity_poly.pdbx_strand_id
1 'polypeptide(L)'
;MKNIFEKSNDVNGINFFNGEEKVDFIDEKFLRKGKIGLPQTSELEVLRHYKQLSDKNFCIEKGFYPLGSCTMKYNPKVNEMLANLEGFLNIHPHLKDEDVQGALELMYKLQEALKVVTGMDCVTLQPAAGAHGEFTGMMIVKKYFDSIGEDRKKVIIPDSAHGTNPASAKMAGFDSVEVKSNEKGQVDIEALKALLDKDVAAIMMTNPNTLGIFEENVLEISKLMHENGSLLYYDGANFNAIMGYTNPKLMGFDIVHLNLHKTFSTPHGGGGPGAGPVGVVDKLKDFLPVPVITFDGEKYHRNYNLANSIGNVKGYFGNFGVLIRAYAYILMMGKDLKQVSADAVLNANYIKEHLKNDFKIPYDEPCMHEFVLSGDLQKEKGISTLNMAKRLMDSDIHPPTIYFPLIVHEAMMIEPTESENKERLDEFINVMQKIAKEVQENPEIILSAPNSAPVKKIDETLAARKPDLNYRMEE
;
A
#
# COMPACT_ATOMS: atom_id res chain seq x y z
N MET A 1 -6.62 6.62 -30.48
CA MET A 1 -6.19 5.22 -30.71
C MET A 1 -7.45 4.41 -30.87
N LYS A 2 -7.56 3.60 -31.93
CA LYS A 2 -8.71 2.70 -32.10
C LYS A 2 -8.72 1.66 -30.96
N ASN A 3 -9.90 1.38 -30.41
CA ASN A 3 -10.06 0.28 -29.45
C ASN A 3 -10.01 -1.08 -30.17
N ILE A 4 -10.02 -2.18 -29.42
CA ILE A 4 -9.88 -3.52 -29.99
C ILE A 4 -11.06 -3.90 -30.88
N PHE A 5 -12.27 -3.40 -30.59
CA PHE A 5 -13.48 -3.66 -31.38
C PHE A 5 -13.45 -2.90 -32.70
N GLU A 6 -12.94 -1.65 -32.72
CA GLU A 6 -12.74 -0.85 -33.94
C GLU A 6 -11.63 -1.39 -34.85
N LYS A 7 -10.79 -2.30 -34.33
CA LYS A 7 -9.75 -3.02 -35.06
C LYS A 7 -10.27 -4.36 -35.63
N SER A 8 -11.44 -4.79 -35.18
CA SER A 8 -12.03 -6.06 -35.63
C SER A 8 -12.36 -6.01 -37.12
N ASN A 9 -11.96 -7.02 -37.86
CA ASN A 9 -12.41 -7.23 -39.21
C ASN A 9 -12.50 -8.74 -39.56
N ASP A 10 -13.40 -9.10 -40.44
CA ASP A 10 -13.74 -10.48 -40.80
C ASP A 10 -12.62 -11.23 -41.58
N VAL A 11 -11.50 -10.57 -41.88
CA VAL A 11 -10.43 -11.10 -42.77
C VAL A 11 -9.14 -11.45 -42.03
N ASN A 12 -8.96 -11.06 -40.74
CA ASN A 12 -7.66 -11.04 -40.07
C ASN A 12 -7.37 -12.25 -39.18
N GLY A 13 -8.01 -13.37 -39.36
CA GLY A 13 -7.73 -14.56 -38.53
C GLY A 13 -7.00 -15.66 -39.28
N ILE A 14 -5.78 -16.02 -38.87
CA ILE A 14 -5.27 -17.37 -39.14
C ILE A 14 -6.03 -18.28 -38.18
N ASN A 15 -6.93 -19.11 -38.75
CA ASN A 15 -7.60 -20.11 -37.95
C ASN A 15 -6.65 -21.30 -37.74
N PHE A 16 -6.01 -21.34 -36.56
CA PHE A 16 -5.15 -22.47 -36.17
C PHE A 16 -5.94 -23.74 -35.82
N PHE A 17 -7.24 -23.60 -35.62
CA PHE A 17 -8.14 -24.70 -35.29
C PHE A 17 -8.93 -25.11 -36.55
N ASN A 18 -8.39 -26.04 -37.31
CA ASN A 18 -9.09 -26.69 -38.40
C ASN A 18 -10.11 -27.70 -37.83
N GLY A 19 -11.30 -27.24 -37.59
CA GLY A 19 -12.42 -28.11 -37.25
C GLY A 19 -13.49 -27.39 -36.46
N GLU A 20 -14.65 -27.23 -37.03
CA GLU A 20 -15.87 -27.05 -36.26
C GLU A 20 -16.14 -28.39 -35.57
N GLU A 21 -15.63 -28.60 -34.36
CA GLU A 21 -16.18 -29.66 -33.53
C GLU A 21 -17.61 -29.26 -33.19
N LYS A 22 -18.56 -29.93 -33.88
CA LYS A 22 -19.95 -29.86 -33.46
C LYS A 22 -20.08 -30.42 -32.06
N VAL A 23 -20.45 -29.56 -31.14
CA VAL A 23 -20.74 -29.96 -29.77
C VAL A 23 -22.14 -30.59 -29.76
N ASP A 24 -22.24 -31.85 -30.14
CA ASP A 24 -23.50 -32.57 -30.28
C ASP A 24 -24.22 -32.91 -28.96
N PHE A 25 -23.59 -32.60 -27.82
CA PHE A 25 -24.16 -32.90 -26.48
C PHE A 25 -24.96 -31.75 -25.85
N ILE A 26 -25.06 -30.60 -26.53
CA ILE A 26 -25.87 -29.46 -26.08
C ILE A 26 -27.10 -29.37 -26.99
N ASP A 27 -28.31 -29.45 -26.40
CA ASP A 27 -29.58 -29.25 -27.11
C ASP A 27 -29.58 -27.87 -27.81
N GLU A 28 -29.94 -27.84 -29.09
CA GLU A 28 -29.96 -26.62 -29.95
C GLU A 28 -30.72 -25.44 -29.31
N LYS A 29 -31.71 -25.69 -28.46
CA LYS A 29 -32.46 -24.64 -27.76
C LYS A 29 -31.61 -23.83 -26.80
N PHE A 30 -30.46 -24.39 -26.33
CA PHE A 30 -29.50 -23.71 -25.42
C PHE A 30 -28.34 -23.06 -26.19
N LEU A 31 -28.23 -23.31 -27.49
CA LEU A 31 -27.20 -22.69 -28.32
C LEU A 31 -27.53 -21.23 -28.61
N ARG A 32 -26.51 -20.40 -28.52
CA ARG A 32 -26.62 -18.99 -28.91
C ARG A 32 -26.94 -18.86 -30.39
N LYS A 33 -27.97 -18.10 -30.73
CA LYS A 33 -28.37 -17.83 -32.13
C LYS A 33 -27.75 -16.57 -32.72
N GLY A 34 -27.18 -15.68 -31.89
CA GLY A 34 -26.58 -14.42 -32.29
C GLY A 34 -25.07 -14.41 -32.25
N LYS A 35 -24.46 -13.40 -32.87
CA LYS A 35 -23.00 -13.15 -32.76
C LYS A 35 -22.58 -12.96 -31.32
N ILE A 36 -21.36 -13.44 -30.98
CA ILE A 36 -20.79 -13.30 -29.60
C ILE A 36 -20.47 -11.84 -29.29
N GLY A 37 -20.24 -11.02 -30.33
CA GLY A 37 -19.86 -9.60 -30.13
C GLY A 37 -18.40 -9.41 -29.64
N LEU A 38 -17.58 -10.44 -29.74
CA LEU A 38 -16.15 -10.32 -29.47
C LEU A 38 -15.40 -9.80 -30.71
N PRO A 39 -14.32 -9.04 -30.56
CA PRO A 39 -13.52 -8.57 -31.66
C PRO A 39 -12.80 -9.76 -32.35
N GLN A 40 -12.80 -9.77 -33.65
CA GLN A 40 -12.06 -10.73 -34.46
C GLN A 40 -10.78 -10.06 -34.97
N THR A 41 -9.65 -10.45 -34.39
CA THR A 41 -8.32 -9.87 -34.64
C THR A 41 -7.26 -10.96 -34.65
N SER A 42 -6.14 -10.72 -35.32
CA SER A 42 -4.97 -11.61 -35.19
C SER A 42 -4.30 -11.49 -33.83
N GLU A 43 -3.60 -12.54 -33.42
CA GLU A 43 -2.78 -12.53 -32.19
C GLU A 43 -1.82 -11.33 -32.15
N LEU A 44 -1.14 -11.04 -33.27
CA LEU A 44 -0.21 -9.92 -33.38
C LEU A 44 -0.90 -8.57 -33.13
N GLU A 45 -2.12 -8.36 -33.65
CA GLU A 45 -2.86 -7.11 -33.40
C GLU A 45 -3.34 -7.00 -31.95
N VAL A 46 -3.70 -8.11 -31.31
CA VAL A 46 -4.01 -8.15 -29.86
C VAL A 46 -2.79 -7.73 -29.05
N LEU A 47 -1.63 -8.35 -29.30
CA LEU A 47 -0.38 -8.02 -28.60
C LEU A 47 0.01 -6.55 -28.79
N ARG A 48 -0.04 -6.05 -30.03
CA ARG A 48 0.26 -4.64 -30.33
C ARG A 48 -0.70 -3.68 -29.65
N HIS A 49 -1.99 -4.02 -29.60
CA HIS A 49 -3.00 -3.19 -28.97
C HIS A 49 -2.74 -3.04 -27.49
N TYR A 50 -2.58 -4.15 -26.77
CA TYR A 50 -2.33 -4.12 -25.32
C TYR A 50 -0.94 -3.59 -24.97
N LYS A 51 0.07 -3.82 -25.82
CA LYS A 51 1.39 -3.17 -25.64
C LYS A 51 1.28 -1.65 -25.73
N GLN A 52 0.55 -1.12 -26.72
CA GLN A 52 0.32 0.32 -26.86
C GLN A 52 -0.49 0.92 -25.69
N LEU A 53 -1.43 0.16 -25.10
CA LEU A 53 -2.14 0.58 -23.91
C LEU A 53 -1.22 0.59 -22.68
N SER A 54 -0.40 -0.45 -22.52
CA SER A 54 0.59 -0.56 -21.45
C SER A 54 1.58 0.60 -21.47
N ASP A 55 2.05 1.00 -22.67
CA ASP A 55 3.00 2.12 -22.83
C ASP A 55 2.44 3.48 -22.38
N LYS A 56 1.11 3.62 -22.31
CA LYS A 56 0.44 4.83 -21.81
C LYS A 56 0.37 4.87 -20.28
N ASN A 57 0.55 3.73 -19.61
CA ASN A 57 0.62 3.67 -18.15
C ASN A 57 2.03 3.96 -17.68
N PHE A 58 2.12 4.43 -16.45
CA PHE A 58 3.39 4.60 -15.75
C PHE A 58 3.66 3.39 -14.85
N CYS A 59 4.93 2.97 -14.76
CA CYS A 59 5.38 1.91 -13.87
C CYS A 59 6.81 2.21 -13.40
N ILE A 60 7.24 1.54 -12.36
CA ILE A 60 8.56 1.75 -11.75
C ILE A 60 9.72 1.47 -12.73
N GLU A 61 9.55 0.55 -13.68
CA GLU A 61 10.56 0.25 -14.69
C GLU A 61 10.66 1.34 -15.76
N LYS A 62 9.67 2.23 -15.88
CA LYS A 62 9.66 3.32 -16.84
C LYS A 62 10.37 4.56 -16.33
N GLY A 63 10.25 4.87 -15.04
CA GLY A 63 10.86 6.07 -14.48
C GLY A 63 10.60 6.24 -12.99
N PHE A 64 11.02 7.36 -12.46
CA PHE A 64 10.91 7.69 -11.04
C PHE A 64 9.46 7.78 -10.56
N TYR A 65 9.16 7.09 -9.47
CA TYR A 65 7.80 6.95 -8.93
C TYR A 65 7.74 7.39 -7.45
N PRO A 66 7.85 8.69 -7.15
CA PRO A 66 7.99 9.19 -5.77
C PRO A 66 6.66 9.33 -5.03
N LEU A 67 5.73 8.38 -5.19
CA LEU A 67 4.39 8.47 -4.61
C LEU A 67 4.45 8.25 -3.09
N GLY A 68 4.37 9.34 -2.33
CA GLY A 68 4.43 9.33 -0.87
C GLY A 68 3.36 8.45 -0.23
N SER A 69 3.72 7.84 0.87
CA SER A 69 2.91 6.86 1.63
C SER A 69 2.57 5.56 0.90
N CYS A 70 3.21 5.30 -0.26
CA CYS A 70 2.95 4.12 -1.08
C CYS A 70 4.15 3.19 -1.24
N THR A 71 5.37 3.64 -0.94
CA THR A 71 6.62 2.87 -1.08
C THR A 71 6.70 2.16 -2.43
N MET A 72 6.68 2.95 -3.52
CA MET A 72 6.72 2.44 -4.90
C MET A 72 8.13 2.03 -5.30
N LYS A 73 8.66 0.98 -4.67
CA LYS A 73 9.99 0.47 -4.96
C LYS A 73 10.00 -0.66 -5.98
N TYR A 74 11.16 -0.92 -6.55
CA TYR A 74 11.36 -1.99 -7.52
C TYR A 74 10.98 -3.36 -6.94
N ASN A 75 10.21 -4.13 -7.70
CA ASN A 75 9.86 -5.52 -7.35
C ASN A 75 10.82 -6.48 -8.09
N PRO A 76 11.72 -7.18 -7.39
CA PRO A 76 12.69 -8.07 -8.02
C PRO A 76 12.03 -9.16 -8.87
N LYS A 77 12.46 -9.32 -10.11
CA LYS A 77 11.85 -10.29 -11.05
C LYS A 77 12.03 -11.74 -10.60
N VAL A 78 13.03 -12.04 -9.80
CA VAL A 78 13.19 -13.37 -9.19
C VAL A 78 12.02 -13.72 -8.27
N ASN A 79 11.45 -12.75 -7.56
CA ASN A 79 10.28 -12.98 -6.70
C ASN A 79 9.07 -13.39 -7.52
N GLU A 80 8.91 -12.80 -8.71
CA GLU A 80 7.88 -13.18 -9.67
C GLU A 80 8.08 -14.60 -10.20
N MET A 81 9.31 -14.95 -10.57
CA MET A 81 9.65 -16.29 -11.03
C MET A 81 9.35 -17.35 -9.96
N LEU A 82 9.72 -17.09 -8.69
CA LEU A 82 9.47 -18.00 -7.59
C LEU A 82 7.97 -18.18 -7.29
N ALA A 83 7.19 -17.10 -7.36
CA ALA A 83 5.73 -17.17 -7.18
C ALA A 83 5.02 -17.96 -8.29
N ASN A 84 5.64 -18.09 -9.46
CA ASN A 84 5.11 -18.83 -10.61
C ASN A 84 5.62 -20.28 -10.72
N LEU A 85 6.29 -20.82 -9.70
CA LEU A 85 6.65 -22.23 -9.67
C LEU A 85 5.39 -23.11 -9.65
N GLU A 86 5.37 -24.16 -10.47
CA GLU A 86 4.21 -25.05 -10.62
C GLU A 86 3.72 -25.63 -9.27
N GLY A 87 4.64 -25.96 -8.37
CA GLY A 87 4.31 -26.46 -7.04
C GLY A 87 3.54 -25.48 -6.15
N PHE A 88 3.55 -24.18 -6.48
CA PHE A 88 2.76 -23.14 -5.80
C PHE A 88 1.51 -22.75 -6.58
N LEU A 89 1.57 -22.76 -7.93
CA LEU A 89 0.43 -22.37 -8.76
C LEU A 89 -0.66 -23.45 -8.81
N ASN A 90 -0.27 -24.73 -8.81
CA ASN A 90 -1.16 -25.85 -9.08
C ASN A 90 -1.74 -26.49 -7.80
N ILE A 91 -1.75 -25.77 -6.68
CA ILE A 91 -2.37 -26.22 -5.44
C ILE A 91 -3.69 -25.48 -5.19
N HIS A 92 -4.65 -26.19 -4.58
CA HIS A 92 -5.91 -25.62 -4.16
C HIS A 92 -5.90 -25.34 -2.65
N PRO A 93 -6.41 -24.20 -2.15
CA PRO A 93 -6.37 -23.86 -0.72
C PRO A 93 -7.12 -24.85 0.19
N HIS A 94 -8.07 -25.62 -0.34
CA HIS A 94 -8.80 -26.63 0.42
C HIS A 94 -8.21 -28.06 0.32
N LEU A 95 -7.00 -28.23 -0.23
CA LEU A 95 -6.28 -29.50 -0.08
C LEU A 95 -5.96 -29.77 1.39
N LYS A 96 -5.80 -31.02 1.74
CA LYS A 96 -5.45 -31.42 3.11
C LYS A 96 -4.06 -30.91 3.47
N ASP A 97 -3.80 -30.74 4.76
CA ASP A 97 -2.50 -30.25 5.24
C ASP A 97 -1.35 -31.15 4.79
N GLU A 98 -1.57 -32.47 4.73
CA GLU A 98 -0.57 -33.45 4.28
C GLU A 98 -0.14 -33.24 2.82
N ASP A 99 -1.03 -32.73 1.99
CA ASP A 99 -0.80 -32.54 0.54
C ASP A 99 -0.12 -31.20 0.21
N VAL A 100 -0.06 -30.27 1.17
CA VAL A 100 0.42 -28.88 0.96
C VAL A 100 1.49 -28.44 1.96
N GLN A 101 2.25 -29.38 2.50
CA GLN A 101 3.25 -29.12 3.54
C GLN A 101 4.25 -28.03 3.17
N GLY A 102 4.76 -28.00 1.92
CA GLY A 102 5.68 -26.96 1.47
C GLY A 102 5.07 -25.55 1.45
N ALA A 103 3.78 -25.43 1.14
CA ALA A 103 3.08 -24.16 1.20
C ALA A 103 2.86 -23.70 2.65
N LEU A 104 2.48 -24.62 3.53
CA LEU A 104 2.31 -24.33 4.96
C LEU A 104 3.65 -24.00 5.63
N GLU A 105 4.73 -24.69 5.26
CA GLU A 105 6.08 -24.39 5.72
C GLU A 105 6.50 -22.95 5.33
N LEU A 106 6.27 -22.56 4.07
CA LEU A 106 6.56 -21.22 3.60
C LEU A 106 5.79 -20.18 4.43
N MET A 107 4.48 -20.38 4.63
CA MET A 107 3.66 -19.49 5.42
C MET A 107 4.13 -19.40 6.87
N TYR A 108 4.46 -20.53 7.50
CA TYR A 108 5.00 -20.57 8.86
C TYR A 108 6.32 -19.79 8.95
N LYS A 109 7.26 -20.06 8.04
CA LYS A 109 8.56 -19.36 8.02
C LYS A 109 8.42 -17.85 7.76
N LEU A 110 7.45 -17.46 6.94
CA LEU A 110 7.14 -16.03 6.78
C LEU A 110 6.58 -15.42 8.07
N GLN A 111 5.67 -16.12 8.78
CA GLN A 111 5.20 -15.66 10.10
C GLN A 111 6.38 -15.44 11.06
N GLU A 112 7.31 -16.42 11.14
CA GLU A 112 8.48 -16.31 12.01
C GLU A 112 9.42 -15.16 11.60
N ALA A 113 9.65 -14.96 10.29
CA ALA A 113 10.44 -13.82 9.81
C ALA A 113 9.80 -12.48 10.16
N LEU A 114 8.47 -12.36 10.01
CA LEU A 114 7.75 -11.13 10.37
C LEU A 114 7.73 -10.89 11.88
N LYS A 115 7.68 -11.93 12.71
CA LYS A 115 7.87 -11.81 14.17
C LYS A 115 9.23 -11.22 14.50
N VAL A 116 10.29 -11.69 13.84
CA VAL A 116 11.65 -11.17 14.07
C VAL A 116 11.75 -9.68 13.74
N VAL A 117 11.28 -9.26 12.57
CA VAL A 117 11.43 -7.85 12.15
C VAL A 117 10.53 -6.89 12.93
N THR A 118 9.37 -7.33 13.39
CA THR A 118 8.42 -6.51 14.16
C THR A 118 8.61 -6.61 15.67
N GLY A 119 9.31 -7.65 16.15
CA GLY A 119 9.41 -7.99 17.56
C GLY A 119 8.14 -8.64 18.14
N MET A 120 7.06 -8.77 17.37
CA MET A 120 5.79 -9.33 17.83
C MET A 120 5.88 -10.82 18.14
N ASP A 121 5.00 -11.30 19.01
CA ASP A 121 5.03 -12.70 19.48
C ASP A 121 4.28 -13.64 18.54
N CYS A 122 3.21 -13.17 17.90
CA CYS A 122 2.41 -13.93 16.96
C CYS A 122 2.02 -13.09 15.75
N VAL A 123 1.88 -13.74 14.57
CA VAL A 123 1.52 -13.06 13.30
C VAL A 123 0.49 -13.90 12.54
N THR A 124 -0.54 -13.24 12.01
CA THR A 124 -1.45 -13.79 11.01
C THR A 124 -1.13 -13.23 9.63
N LEU A 125 -1.27 -14.07 8.59
CA LEU A 125 -1.04 -13.68 7.19
C LEU A 125 -2.36 -13.47 6.41
N GLN A 126 -3.51 -13.60 7.07
CA GLN A 126 -4.80 -13.62 6.39
C GLN A 126 -5.22 -12.29 5.74
N PRO A 127 -5.03 -11.13 6.37
CA PRO A 127 -5.55 -9.88 5.81
C PRO A 127 -5.00 -9.60 4.41
N ALA A 128 -5.90 -9.20 3.50
CA ALA A 128 -5.61 -9.08 2.07
C ALA A 128 -4.96 -7.75 1.66
N ALA A 129 -4.93 -6.77 2.56
CA ALA A 129 -4.41 -5.43 2.30
C ALA A 129 -4.12 -4.72 3.64
N GLY A 130 -3.49 -3.53 3.59
CA GLY A 130 -3.25 -2.70 4.77
C GLY A 130 -4.52 -2.33 5.50
N ALA A 131 -5.50 -1.75 4.81
CA ALA A 131 -6.80 -1.41 5.39
C ALA A 131 -7.54 -2.62 5.98
N HIS A 132 -7.37 -3.80 5.39
CA HIS A 132 -7.91 -5.05 5.97
C HIS A 132 -7.13 -5.47 7.24
N GLY A 133 -5.81 -5.22 7.27
CA GLY A 133 -4.99 -5.38 8.48
C GLY A 133 -5.40 -4.40 9.58
N GLU A 134 -5.65 -3.13 9.25
CA GLU A 134 -6.18 -2.14 10.17
C GLU A 134 -7.51 -2.61 10.80
N PHE A 135 -8.47 -2.98 9.95
CA PHE A 135 -9.76 -3.48 10.41
C PHE A 135 -9.62 -4.74 11.27
N THR A 136 -8.77 -5.69 10.86
CA THR A 136 -8.47 -6.90 11.64
C THR A 136 -7.91 -6.56 13.02
N GLY A 137 -6.96 -5.63 13.10
CA GLY A 137 -6.40 -5.15 14.35
C GLY A 137 -7.45 -4.51 15.25
N MET A 138 -8.33 -3.69 14.70
CA MET A 138 -9.44 -3.08 15.47
C MET A 138 -10.46 -4.11 15.94
N MET A 139 -10.73 -5.17 15.16
CA MET A 139 -11.54 -6.30 15.60
C MET A 139 -10.90 -7.06 16.77
N ILE A 140 -9.58 -7.23 16.75
CA ILE A 140 -8.83 -7.82 17.88
C ILE A 140 -8.96 -6.93 19.12
N VAL A 141 -8.80 -5.61 19.00
CA VAL A 141 -9.00 -4.64 20.09
C VAL A 141 -10.40 -4.79 20.69
N LYS A 142 -11.44 -4.81 19.84
CA LYS A 142 -12.83 -4.95 20.27
C LYS A 142 -13.04 -6.25 21.04
N LYS A 143 -12.60 -7.37 20.46
CA LYS A 143 -12.76 -8.70 21.05
C LYS A 143 -12.00 -8.85 22.36
N TYR A 144 -10.84 -8.22 22.50
CA TYR A 144 -10.08 -8.19 23.75
C TYR A 144 -10.86 -7.53 24.87
N PHE A 145 -11.40 -6.31 24.65
CA PHE A 145 -12.19 -5.62 25.67
C PHE A 145 -13.50 -6.34 25.99
N ASP A 146 -14.18 -6.88 25.00
CA ASP A 146 -15.36 -7.73 25.20
C ASP A 146 -15.05 -8.94 26.11
N SER A 147 -13.86 -9.55 25.96
CA SER A 147 -13.45 -10.73 26.74
C SER A 147 -13.19 -10.44 28.21
N ILE A 148 -12.82 -9.21 28.53
CA ILE A 148 -12.60 -8.76 29.93
C ILE A 148 -13.81 -8.00 30.50
N GLY A 149 -14.91 -7.91 29.74
CA GLY A 149 -16.14 -7.27 30.19
C GLY A 149 -16.12 -5.73 30.18
N GLU A 150 -15.21 -5.13 29.39
CA GLU A 150 -15.14 -3.67 29.23
C GLU A 150 -15.73 -3.24 27.88
N ASP A 151 -16.63 -2.24 27.90
CA ASP A 151 -17.23 -1.66 26.69
C ASP A 151 -16.59 -0.30 26.36
N ARG A 152 -15.33 -0.35 25.90
CA ARG A 152 -14.60 0.85 25.45
C ARG A 152 -15.01 1.22 24.03
N LYS A 153 -15.20 2.51 23.77
CA LYS A 153 -15.81 2.99 22.51
C LYS A 153 -14.94 3.91 21.68
N LYS A 154 -13.84 4.42 22.23
CA LYS A 154 -13.03 5.45 21.58
C LYS A 154 -11.69 4.88 21.10
N VAL A 155 -11.29 5.31 19.90
CA VAL A 155 -9.93 5.12 19.37
C VAL A 155 -9.34 6.49 19.08
N ILE A 156 -8.19 6.80 19.69
CA ILE A 156 -7.47 8.05 19.45
C ILE A 156 -6.67 7.91 18.14
N ILE A 157 -6.68 8.95 17.31
CA ILE A 157 -6.01 8.98 16.01
C ILE A 157 -5.33 10.35 15.82
N PRO A 158 -4.01 10.40 15.55
CA PRO A 158 -3.32 11.66 15.24
C PRO A 158 -3.92 12.35 14.01
N ASP A 159 -3.95 13.69 14.00
CA ASP A 159 -4.46 14.48 12.87
C ASP A 159 -3.61 14.36 11.59
N SER A 160 -2.40 13.85 11.71
CA SER A 160 -1.53 13.46 10.59
C SER A 160 -1.84 12.07 10.02
N ALA A 161 -2.74 11.28 10.62
CA ALA A 161 -2.98 9.89 10.24
C ALA A 161 -3.62 9.75 8.85
N HIS A 162 -3.43 8.59 8.22
CA HIS A 162 -4.09 8.24 6.97
C HIS A 162 -5.60 8.11 7.16
N GLY A 163 -6.39 8.54 6.19
CA GLY A 163 -7.86 8.53 6.27
C GLY A 163 -8.50 7.13 6.42
N THR A 164 -7.76 6.06 6.17
CA THR A 164 -8.23 4.68 6.41
C THR A 164 -8.28 4.30 7.88
N ASN A 165 -7.46 4.92 8.74
CA ASN A 165 -7.44 4.61 10.18
C ASN A 165 -8.80 4.93 10.84
N PRO A 166 -9.37 6.16 10.74
CA PRO A 166 -10.69 6.43 11.30
C PRO A 166 -11.80 5.57 10.65
N ALA A 167 -11.68 5.25 9.35
CA ALA A 167 -12.64 4.38 8.69
C ALA A 167 -12.62 2.95 9.25
N SER A 168 -11.43 2.38 9.47
CA SER A 168 -11.25 1.04 10.05
C SER A 168 -11.74 0.98 11.49
N ALA A 169 -11.45 2.00 12.31
CA ALA A 169 -11.96 2.13 13.67
C ALA A 169 -13.50 2.16 13.67
N LYS A 170 -14.12 2.96 12.79
CA LYS A 170 -15.58 3.06 12.68
C LYS A 170 -16.24 1.75 12.23
N MET A 171 -15.63 1.04 11.28
CA MET A 171 -16.12 -0.28 10.84
C MET A 171 -16.09 -1.31 11.96
N ALA A 172 -15.12 -1.23 12.87
CA ALA A 172 -15.04 -2.10 14.06
C ALA A 172 -15.97 -1.66 15.21
N GLY A 173 -16.71 -0.57 15.05
CA GLY A 173 -17.68 -0.07 16.02
C GLY A 173 -17.14 0.93 17.02
N PHE A 174 -15.96 1.51 16.78
CA PHE A 174 -15.38 2.57 17.60
C PHE A 174 -15.69 3.97 17.05
N ASP A 175 -15.70 4.95 17.94
CA ASP A 175 -15.69 6.36 17.59
C ASP A 175 -14.23 6.85 17.55
N SER A 176 -13.87 7.54 16.47
CA SER A 176 -12.54 8.14 16.32
C SER A 176 -12.46 9.48 17.03
N VAL A 177 -11.42 9.68 17.83
CA VAL A 177 -11.12 10.94 18.52
C VAL A 177 -9.75 11.42 18.03
N GLU A 178 -9.73 12.62 17.47
CA GLU A 178 -8.51 13.20 16.92
C GLU A 178 -7.63 13.79 18.04
N VAL A 179 -6.33 13.46 18.04
CA VAL A 179 -5.31 14.15 18.82
C VAL A 179 -4.47 15.05 17.92
N LYS A 180 -4.23 16.27 18.35
CA LYS A 180 -3.48 17.27 17.58
C LYS A 180 -1.99 17.01 17.59
N SER A 181 -1.35 17.41 16.49
CA SER A 181 0.10 17.48 16.39
C SER A 181 0.64 18.77 17.05
N ASN A 182 1.84 18.67 17.61
CA ASN A 182 2.60 19.82 18.09
C ASN A 182 3.32 20.56 16.93
N GLU A 183 4.09 21.61 17.25
CA GLU A 183 4.83 22.40 16.25
C GLU A 183 5.87 21.62 15.46
N LYS A 184 6.33 20.47 15.96
CA LYS A 184 7.25 19.55 15.29
C LYS A 184 6.55 18.51 14.44
N GLY A 185 5.21 18.51 14.36
CA GLY A 185 4.44 17.49 13.64
C GLY A 185 4.35 16.14 14.35
N GLN A 186 4.67 16.09 15.65
CA GLN A 186 4.54 14.93 16.53
C GLN A 186 3.27 15.04 17.36
N VAL A 187 2.85 13.96 18.03
CA VAL A 187 1.67 13.98 18.90
C VAL A 187 1.88 14.98 20.05
N ASP A 188 0.91 15.87 20.26
CA ASP A 188 0.89 16.74 21.44
C ASP A 188 0.52 15.91 22.68
N ILE A 189 1.50 15.74 23.57
CA ILE A 189 1.37 14.91 24.78
C ILE A 189 0.30 15.45 25.74
N GLU A 190 0.19 16.77 25.89
CA GLU A 190 -0.81 17.36 26.79
C GLU A 190 -2.23 17.22 26.19
N ALA A 191 -2.35 17.35 24.86
CA ALA A 191 -3.61 17.06 24.19
C ALA A 191 -3.98 15.57 24.33
N LEU A 192 -3.01 14.66 24.21
CA LEU A 192 -3.23 13.23 24.43
C LEU A 192 -3.72 12.95 25.86
N LYS A 193 -3.04 13.49 26.88
CA LYS A 193 -3.44 13.34 28.30
C LYS A 193 -4.87 13.80 28.56
N ALA A 194 -5.29 14.89 27.92
CA ALA A 194 -6.64 15.44 28.07
C ALA A 194 -7.73 14.54 27.45
N LEU A 195 -7.38 13.69 26.50
CA LEU A 195 -8.30 12.76 25.83
C LEU A 195 -8.44 11.41 26.54
N LEU A 196 -7.49 11.08 27.43
CA LEU A 196 -7.47 9.78 28.10
C LEU A 196 -8.59 9.67 29.14
N ASP A 197 -9.47 8.71 28.91
CA ASP A 197 -10.49 8.29 29.86
C ASP A 197 -10.71 6.76 29.74
N LYS A 198 -11.60 6.22 30.58
CA LYS A 198 -11.88 4.77 30.62
C LYS A 198 -12.58 4.23 29.35
N ASP A 199 -13.11 5.11 28.49
CA ASP A 199 -13.75 4.70 27.24
C ASP A 199 -12.74 4.56 26.09
N VAL A 200 -11.48 4.98 26.27
CA VAL A 200 -10.43 4.86 25.27
C VAL A 200 -9.93 3.42 25.17
N ALA A 201 -10.18 2.78 24.03
CA ALA A 201 -9.76 1.41 23.73
C ALA A 201 -8.32 1.36 23.23
N ALA A 202 -7.97 2.24 22.30
CA ALA A 202 -6.65 2.23 21.67
C ALA A 202 -6.26 3.60 21.11
N ILE A 203 -4.96 3.74 20.81
CA ILE A 203 -4.45 4.73 19.87
C ILE A 203 -3.99 4.01 18.60
N MET A 204 -4.38 4.55 17.42
CA MET A 204 -3.87 4.10 16.12
C MET A 204 -2.89 5.14 15.59
N MET A 205 -1.63 4.77 15.41
CA MET A 205 -0.63 5.70 14.90
C MET A 205 0.37 5.02 13.99
N THR A 206 0.95 5.81 13.09
CA THR A 206 2.04 5.43 12.20
C THR A 206 3.34 6.02 12.74
N ASN A 207 4.41 5.26 12.78
CA ASN A 207 5.73 5.80 13.16
C ASN A 207 6.83 5.22 12.25
N PRO A 208 7.50 6.04 11.40
CA PRO A 208 7.29 7.48 11.21
C PRO A 208 5.87 7.83 10.74
N ASN A 209 5.42 9.05 11.06
CA ASN A 209 4.10 9.51 10.64
C ASN A 209 4.08 9.92 9.15
N THR A 210 2.93 10.37 8.64
CA THR A 210 2.75 10.76 7.22
C THR A 210 3.47 12.07 6.84
N LEU A 211 4.08 12.77 7.79
CA LEU A 211 4.99 13.89 7.51
C LEU A 211 6.44 13.42 7.28
N GLY A 212 6.69 12.10 7.44
CA GLY A 212 8.02 11.53 7.42
C GLY A 212 8.79 11.75 8.73
N ILE A 213 8.13 12.08 9.84
CA ILE A 213 8.74 12.42 11.12
C ILE A 213 8.62 11.25 12.08
N PHE A 214 9.74 10.88 12.72
CA PHE A 214 9.72 9.87 13.77
C PHE A 214 9.15 10.45 15.07
N GLU A 215 8.21 9.74 15.70
CA GLU A 215 7.64 10.12 16.99
C GLU A 215 8.63 9.84 18.12
N GLU A 216 9.31 10.88 18.57
CA GLU A 216 10.33 10.76 19.61
C GLU A 216 9.75 10.40 20.99
N ASN A 217 8.49 10.82 21.24
CA ASN A 217 7.80 10.58 22.51
C ASN A 217 7.05 9.25 22.56
N VAL A 218 7.31 8.33 21.61
CA VAL A 218 6.55 7.07 21.47
C VAL A 218 6.54 6.24 22.77
N LEU A 219 7.61 6.24 23.55
CA LEU A 219 7.66 5.52 24.83
C LEU A 219 6.81 6.19 25.91
N GLU A 220 6.71 7.53 25.94
CA GLU A 220 5.80 8.25 26.83
C GLU A 220 4.34 7.99 26.43
N ILE A 221 4.03 8.07 25.14
CA ILE A 221 2.71 7.72 24.60
C ILE A 221 2.33 6.31 25.02
N SER A 222 3.23 5.35 24.80
CA SER A 222 3.02 3.95 25.19
C SER A 222 2.71 3.80 26.68
N LYS A 223 3.50 4.45 27.52
CA LYS A 223 3.30 4.43 28.96
C LYS A 223 1.93 4.99 29.36
N LEU A 224 1.56 6.16 28.84
CA LEU A 224 0.26 6.81 29.13
C LEU A 224 -0.92 5.92 28.71
N MET A 225 -0.85 5.31 27.52
CA MET A 225 -1.90 4.43 27.03
C MET A 225 -2.03 3.18 27.89
N HIS A 226 -0.92 2.52 28.22
CA HIS A 226 -0.94 1.31 29.07
C HIS A 226 -1.37 1.61 30.50
N GLU A 227 -0.99 2.75 31.10
CA GLU A 227 -1.48 3.18 32.40
C GLU A 227 -3.00 3.43 32.39
N ASN A 228 -3.56 3.87 31.25
CA ASN A 228 -5.02 3.96 31.05
C ASN A 228 -5.69 2.60 30.79
N GLY A 229 -4.93 1.52 30.65
CA GLY A 229 -5.41 0.20 30.27
C GLY A 229 -5.79 0.08 28.80
N SER A 230 -5.38 1.02 27.95
CA SER A 230 -5.63 1.06 26.52
C SER A 230 -4.54 0.33 25.74
N LEU A 231 -4.82 -0.03 24.47
CA LEU A 231 -3.87 -0.70 23.59
C LEU A 231 -3.21 0.31 22.61
N LEU A 232 -2.01 -0.04 22.12
CA LEU A 232 -1.35 0.69 21.05
C LEU A 232 -1.37 -0.12 19.77
N TYR A 233 -1.90 0.49 18.72
CA TYR A 233 -1.91 -0.07 17.38
C TYR A 233 -0.93 0.70 16.47
N TYR A 234 -0.01 -0.04 15.85
CA TYR A 234 0.96 0.47 14.89
C TYR A 234 0.47 0.25 13.46
N ASP A 235 0.24 1.35 12.75
CA ASP A 235 0.08 1.31 11.29
C ASP A 235 1.46 1.15 10.64
N GLY A 236 1.71 -0.04 10.10
CA GLY A 236 2.99 -0.40 9.50
C GLY A 236 3.17 0.03 8.04
N ALA A 237 2.36 0.97 7.55
CA ALA A 237 2.51 1.49 6.19
C ALA A 237 3.90 2.06 5.94
N ASN A 238 4.51 2.71 6.94
CA ASN A 238 5.81 3.36 6.87
C ASN A 238 6.96 2.52 7.46
N PHE A 239 6.76 1.22 7.62
CA PHE A 239 7.74 0.31 8.24
C PHE A 239 9.07 0.24 7.47
N ASN A 240 9.08 0.57 6.17
CA ASN A 240 10.28 0.64 5.33
C ASN A 240 11.37 1.57 5.90
N ALA A 241 10.99 2.53 6.72
CA ALA A 241 11.92 3.51 7.31
C ALA A 241 12.73 2.98 8.50
N ILE A 242 12.31 1.90 9.17
CA ILE A 242 12.83 1.54 10.50
C ILE A 242 13.37 0.12 10.63
N MET A 243 13.30 -0.71 9.58
CA MET A 243 13.75 -2.10 9.64
C MET A 243 15.20 -2.23 10.12
N GLY A 244 15.40 -3.06 11.14
CA GLY A 244 16.72 -3.32 11.69
C GLY A 244 17.31 -2.19 12.56
N TYR A 245 16.60 -1.06 12.73
CA TYR A 245 16.95 0.01 13.66
C TYR A 245 16.12 -0.04 14.93
N THR A 246 14.80 -0.20 14.77
CA THR A 246 13.87 -0.42 15.87
C THR A 246 12.72 -1.32 15.38
N ASN A 247 11.77 -1.63 16.26
CA ASN A 247 10.59 -2.39 15.91
C ASN A 247 9.39 -1.96 16.76
N PRO A 248 8.15 -2.25 16.31
CA PRO A 248 6.93 -1.87 17.03
C PRO A 248 6.87 -2.32 18.49
N LYS A 249 7.30 -3.55 18.80
CA LYS A 249 7.28 -4.05 20.18
C LYS A 249 8.22 -3.26 21.10
N LEU A 250 9.43 -2.89 20.65
CA LEU A 250 10.35 -2.05 21.42
C LEU A 250 9.79 -0.65 21.65
N MET A 251 8.97 -0.13 20.74
CA MET A 251 8.26 1.13 20.90
C MET A 251 7.01 1.03 21.79
N GLY A 252 6.65 -0.18 22.24
CA GLY A 252 5.54 -0.44 23.14
C GLY A 252 4.20 -0.70 22.48
N PHE A 253 4.16 -0.95 21.17
CA PHE A 253 2.93 -1.31 20.47
C PHE A 253 2.48 -2.74 20.77
N ASP A 254 1.17 -2.91 20.93
CA ASP A 254 0.52 -4.21 21.19
C ASP A 254 0.13 -4.94 19.90
N ILE A 255 -0.22 -4.19 18.86
CA ILE A 255 -0.68 -4.68 17.58
C ILE A 255 0.05 -3.93 16.47
N VAL A 256 0.40 -4.63 15.39
CA VAL A 256 0.95 -4.02 14.17
C VAL A 256 0.30 -4.65 12.95
N HIS A 257 -0.03 -3.86 11.93
CA HIS A 257 -0.18 -4.42 10.59
C HIS A 257 1.03 -4.04 9.72
N LEU A 258 1.29 -4.84 8.71
CA LEU A 258 2.32 -4.58 7.71
C LEU A 258 1.70 -4.55 6.32
N ASN A 259 2.30 -3.78 5.42
CA ASN A 259 1.93 -3.77 4.01
C ASN A 259 3.03 -4.48 3.22
N LEU A 260 2.82 -5.78 2.86
CA LEU A 260 3.83 -6.53 2.11
C LEU A 260 4.11 -5.91 0.73
N HIS A 261 3.11 -5.25 0.14
CA HIS A 261 3.21 -4.53 -1.12
C HIS A 261 3.92 -3.17 -1.03
N LYS A 262 4.36 -2.76 0.16
CA LYS A 262 5.19 -1.58 0.41
C LYS A 262 6.59 -2.04 0.83
N THR A 263 6.78 -2.28 2.10
CA THR A 263 8.06 -2.62 2.74
C THR A 263 8.74 -3.85 2.14
N PHE A 264 7.98 -4.89 1.80
CA PHE A 264 8.53 -6.17 1.33
C PHE A 264 8.42 -6.37 -0.19
N SER A 265 8.31 -5.27 -0.93
CA SER A 265 8.54 -5.23 -2.37
C SER A 265 7.69 -6.21 -3.19
N THR A 266 6.41 -6.33 -2.85
CA THR A 266 5.46 -7.06 -3.69
C THR A 266 4.62 -6.10 -4.54
N PRO A 267 4.05 -6.53 -5.67
CA PRO A 267 3.27 -5.65 -6.54
C PRO A 267 2.05 -5.02 -5.84
N HIS A 268 1.79 -3.74 -6.11
CA HIS A 268 0.55 -3.07 -5.71
C HIS A 268 -0.65 -3.51 -6.56
N GLY A 269 -0.41 -3.93 -7.79
CA GLY A 269 -1.41 -4.48 -8.69
C GLY A 269 -2.51 -3.52 -9.13
N GLY A 270 -2.27 -2.19 -9.09
CA GLY A 270 -3.26 -1.19 -9.49
C GLY A 270 -4.53 -1.20 -8.65
N GLY A 271 -4.40 -1.40 -7.34
CA GLY A 271 -5.52 -1.57 -6.40
C GLY A 271 -5.97 -3.03 -6.26
N GLY A 272 -5.18 -3.96 -6.76
CA GLY A 272 -5.42 -5.40 -6.73
C GLY A 272 -4.74 -6.12 -5.56
N PRO A 273 -3.89 -7.12 -5.83
CA PRO A 273 -3.38 -8.01 -4.81
C PRO A 273 -2.38 -7.30 -3.89
N GLY A 274 -2.67 -7.29 -2.61
CA GLY A 274 -1.76 -6.91 -1.54
C GLY A 274 -1.76 -7.98 -0.47
N ALA A 275 -1.14 -7.69 0.67
CA ALA A 275 -1.31 -8.44 1.91
C ALA A 275 -1.00 -7.51 3.09
N GLY A 276 -1.75 -7.71 4.17
CA GLY A 276 -1.65 -6.91 5.38
C GLY A 276 -1.51 -7.77 6.63
N PRO A 277 -0.42 -8.54 6.78
CA PRO A 277 -0.19 -9.33 7.99
C PRO A 277 -0.37 -8.52 9.26
N VAL A 278 -0.93 -9.14 10.29
CA VAL A 278 -1.13 -8.52 11.60
C VAL A 278 -0.32 -9.28 12.63
N GLY A 279 0.57 -8.56 13.32
CA GLY A 279 1.35 -9.05 14.46
C GLY A 279 0.78 -8.56 15.78
N VAL A 280 0.88 -9.38 16.81
CA VAL A 280 0.39 -9.06 18.15
C VAL A 280 1.35 -9.53 19.23
N VAL A 281 1.31 -8.86 20.40
CA VAL A 281 1.99 -9.32 21.63
C VAL A 281 1.27 -10.55 22.20
N ASP A 282 1.98 -11.31 23.07
CA ASP A 282 1.50 -12.60 23.60
C ASP A 282 0.11 -12.55 24.22
N LYS A 283 -0.22 -11.48 24.97
CA LYS A 283 -1.56 -11.32 25.59
C LYS A 283 -2.73 -11.30 24.60
N LEU A 284 -2.44 -11.03 23.31
CA LEU A 284 -3.45 -10.93 22.24
C LEU A 284 -3.45 -12.11 21.26
N LYS A 285 -2.60 -13.10 21.44
CA LYS A 285 -2.43 -14.23 20.49
C LYS A 285 -3.71 -15.03 20.25
N ASP A 286 -4.51 -15.24 21.30
CA ASP A 286 -5.73 -16.05 21.25
C ASP A 286 -6.87 -15.35 20.49
N PHE A 287 -6.72 -14.06 20.18
CA PHE A 287 -7.70 -13.26 19.42
C PHE A 287 -7.40 -13.23 17.91
N LEU A 288 -6.26 -13.76 17.48
CA LEU A 288 -5.90 -13.80 16.05
C LEU A 288 -6.96 -14.54 15.23
N PRO A 289 -7.13 -14.17 13.95
CA PRO A 289 -8.00 -14.91 13.05
C PRO A 289 -7.51 -16.35 12.85
N VAL A 290 -8.45 -17.30 12.77
CA VAL A 290 -8.16 -18.71 12.47
C VAL A 290 -8.38 -19.04 10.99
N PRO A 291 -7.60 -19.99 10.42
CA PRO A 291 -6.53 -20.73 11.07
C PRO A 291 -5.24 -19.93 11.20
N VAL A 292 -4.45 -20.25 12.22
CA VAL A 292 -3.03 -19.90 12.30
C VAL A 292 -2.20 -21.10 11.85
N ILE A 293 -1.06 -20.86 11.20
CA ILE A 293 -0.17 -21.96 10.80
C ILE A 293 0.74 -22.31 11.96
N THR A 294 0.76 -23.58 12.34
CA THR A 294 1.55 -24.11 13.45
C THR A 294 2.45 -25.25 12.98
N PHE A 295 3.51 -25.53 13.74
CA PHE A 295 4.44 -26.65 13.54
C PHE A 295 4.50 -27.49 14.81
N ASP A 296 4.27 -28.80 14.71
CA ASP A 296 4.25 -29.72 15.85
C ASP A 296 5.59 -30.43 16.13
N GLY A 297 6.63 -30.10 15.34
CA GLY A 297 7.93 -30.73 15.38
C GLY A 297 8.17 -31.69 14.21
N GLU A 298 7.13 -32.08 13.48
CA GLU A 298 7.20 -32.98 12.31
C GLU A 298 6.47 -32.38 11.10
N LYS A 299 5.27 -31.82 11.30
CA LYS A 299 4.40 -31.32 10.23
C LYS A 299 3.83 -29.92 10.52
N TYR A 300 3.47 -29.23 9.45
CA TYR A 300 2.78 -27.95 9.51
C TYR A 300 1.28 -28.15 9.41
N HIS A 301 0.51 -27.40 10.23
CA HIS A 301 -0.94 -27.55 10.35
C HIS A 301 -1.65 -26.19 10.31
N ARG A 302 -2.89 -26.22 9.81
CA ARG A 302 -3.86 -25.13 9.96
C ARG A 302 -4.60 -25.33 11.27
N ASN A 303 -4.21 -24.56 12.31
CA ASN A 303 -4.84 -24.63 13.63
C ASN A 303 -6.03 -23.70 13.73
N TYR A 304 -7.22 -24.26 13.95
CA TYR A 304 -8.48 -23.54 14.13
C TYR A 304 -8.85 -23.36 15.62
N ASN A 305 -8.08 -23.91 16.55
CA ASN A 305 -8.40 -23.98 17.96
C ASN A 305 -7.84 -22.78 18.74
N LEU A 306 -8.39 -21.59 18.51
CA LEU A 306 -8.16 -20.41 19.34
C LEU A 306 -9.49 -20.00 19.98
N ALA A 307 -9.59 -20.09 21.32
CA ALA A 307 -10.85 -19.94 22.06
C ALA A 307 -11.50 -18.55 21.90
N ASN A 308 -10.68 -17.50 21.75
CA ASN A 308 -11.12 -16.11 21.68
C ASN A 308 -10.96 -15.51 20.28
N SER A 309 -10.67 -16.33 19.27
CA SER A 309 -10.45 -15.85 17.90
C SER A 309 -11.59 -14.96 17.40
N ILE A 310 -11.23 -13.94 16.62
CA ILE A 310 -12.21 -13.14 15.85
C ILE A 310 -12.79 -13.90 14.66
N GLY A 311 -12.41 -15.16 14.44
CA GLY A 311 -12.85 -15.97 13.32
C GLY A 311 -11.98 -15.80 12.06
N ASN A 312 -12.46 -16.30 10.93
CA ASN A 312 -11.76 -16.16 9.64
C ASN A 312 -12.09 -14.78 9.04
N VAL A 313 -11.07 -14.02 8.68
CA VAL A 313 -11.23 -12.67 8.11
C VAL A 313 -11.11 -12.64 6.58
N LYS A 314 -10.63 -13.73 5.96
CA LYS A 314 -10.51 -13.85 4.51
C LYS A 314 -10.60 -15.31 4.07
N GLY A 315 -11.33 -15.57 2.97
CA GLY A 315 -11.28 -16.85 2.28
C GLY A 315 -9.87 -17.20 1.83
N TYR A 316 -9.53 -18.50 1.86
CA TYR A 316 -8.28 -19.05 1.37
C TYR A 316 -7.00 -18.61 2.10
N PHE A 317 -7.09 -18.21 3.34
CA PHE A 317 -5.98 -18.03 4.28
C PHE A 317 -4.95 -16.94 3.91
N GLY A 318 -5.31 -15.98 3.05
CA GLY A 318 -4.47 -14.88 2.60
C GLY A 318 -4.20 -14.89 1.09
N ASN A 319 -3.38 -13.96 0.63
CA ASN A 319 -2.98 -13.83 -0.78
C ASN A 319 -1.67 -14.58 -1.01
N PHE A 320 -1.73 -15.91 -1.17
CA PHE A 320 -0.57 -16.80 -1.15
C PHE A 320 0.56 -16.39 -2.09
N GLY A 321 0.26 -16.01 -3.34
CA GLY A 321 1.28 -15.54 -4.28
C GLY A 321 2.01 -14.27 -3.82
N VAL A 322 1.36 -13.39 -3.04
CA VAL A 322 2.01 -12.22 -2.42
C VAL A 322 2.91 -12.66 -1.27
N LEU A 323 2.48 -13.66 -0.48
CA LEU A 323 3.27 -14.20 0.63
C LEU A 323 4.58 -14.82 0.12
N ILE A 324 4.55 -15.55 -1.00
CA ILE A 324 5.75 -16.11 -1.63
C ILE A 324 6.73 -15.00 -2.01
N ARG A 325 6.27 -13.95 -2.70
CA ARG A 325 7.11 -12.83 -3.13
C ARG A 325 7.75 -12.10 -1.94
N ALA A 326 6.97 -11.83 -0.90
CA ALA A 326 7.48 -11.18 0.30
C ALA A 326 8.51 -12.04 1.04
N TYR A 327 8.27 -13.34 1.16
CA TYR A 327 9.23 -14.25 1.78
C TYR A 327 10.53 -14.35 0.97
N ALA A 328 10.43 -14.44 -0.36
CA ALA A 328 11.58 -14.39 -1.25
C ALA A 328 12.39 -13.10 -1.09
N TYR A 329 11.72 -11.95 -0.99
CA TYR A 329 12.37 -10.67 -0.73
C TYR A 329 13.13 -10.66 0.61
N ILE A 330 12.49 -11.13 1.68
CA ILE A 330 13.13 -11.21 3.00
C ILE A 330 14.37 -12.12 2.96
N LEU A 331 14.29 -13.28 2.31
CA LEU A 331 15.42 -14.19 2.18
C LEU A 331 16.56 -13.60 1.34
N MET A 332 16.22 -12.89 0.27
CA MET A 332 17.20 -12.24 -0.61
C MET A 332 17.95 -11.11 0.11
N MET A 333 17.23 -10.27 0.86
CA MET A 333 17.82 -9.15 1.59
C MET A 333 18.55 -9.63 2.86
N GLY A 334 18.01 -10.59 3.58
CA GLY A 334 18.62 -11.14 4.78
C GLY A 334 19.04 -10.04 5.77
N LYS A 335 20.33 -9.99 6.11
CA LYS A 335 20.93 -8.98 6.99
C LYS A 335 20.87 -7.54 6.44
N ASP A 336 20.74 -7.40 5.12
CA ASP A 336 20.76 -6.10 4.44
C ASP A 336 19.40 -5.38 4.49
N LEU A 337 18.36 -5.97 5.12
CA LEU A 337 17.11 -5.26 5.44
C LEU A 337 17.32 -3.94 6.19
N LYS A 338 18.34 -3.89 7.06
CA LYS A 338 18.75 -2.65 7.73
C LYS A 338 19.24 -1.59 6.76
N GLN A 339 20.01 -2.00 5.73
CA GLN A 339 20.54 -1.07 4.71
C GLN A 339 19.42 -0.51 3.85
N VAL A 340 18.39 -1.32 3.54
CA VAL A 340 17.17 -0.85 2.83
C VAL A 340 16.57 0.38 3.51
N SER A 341 16.39 0.34 4.83
CA SER A 341 15.86 1.48 5.59
C SER A 341 16.82 2.67 5.60
N ALA A 342 18.12 2.43 5.76
CA ALA A 342 19.13 3.49 5.74
C ALA A 342 19.13 4.25 4.42
N ASP A 343 19.11 3.53 3.30
CA ASP A 343 19.14 4.13 1.96
C ASP A 343 17.84 4.88 1.64
N ALA A 344 16.68 4.35 2.07
CA ALA A 344 15.41 5.06 1.93
C ALA A 344 15.41 6.40 2.67
N VAL A 345 15.92 6.42 3.91
CA VAL A 345 16.03 7.64 4.73
C VAL A 345 17.05 8.62 4.12
N LEU A 346 18.19 8.10 3.66
CA LEU A 346 19.23 8.91 3.01
C LEU A 346 18.68 9.60 1.75
N ASN A 347 18.01 8.85 0.88
CA ASN A 347 17.47 9.36 -0.37
C ASN A 347 16.41 10.46 -0.14
N ALA A 348 15.52 10.28 0.85
CA ALA A 348 14.53 11.28 1.20
C ALA A 348 15.15 12.59 1.70
N ASN A 349 16.11 12.50 2.62
CA ASN A 349 16.83 13.68 3.13
C ASN A 349 17.65 14.36 2.04
N TYR A 350 18.27 13.58 1.13
CA TYR A 350 19.03 14.13 0.01
C TYR A 350 18.15 15.02 -0.87
N ILE A 351 16.98 14.56 -1.29
CA ILE A 351 16.06 15.37 -2.11
C ILE A 351 15.56 16.58 -1.33
N LYS A 352 15.12 16.39 -0.08
CA LYS A 352 14.59 17.44 0.79
C LYS A 352 15.58 18.61 0.90
N GLU A 353 16.84 18.33 1.19
CA GLU A 353 17.89 19.35 1.35
C GLU A 353 18.12 20.16 0.07
N HIS A 354 18.00 19.54 -1.10
CA HIS A 354 18.20 20.23 -2.38
C HIS A 354 16.99 21.07 -2.81
N LEU A 355 15.80 20.80 -2.26
CA LEU A 355 14.56 21.50 -2.64
C LEU A 355 14.11 22.58 -1.64
N LYS A 356 14.70 22.66 -0.46
CA LYS A 356 14.28 23.58 0.61
C LYS A 356 14.35 25.07 0.29
N ASN A 357 15.14 25.47 -0.71
CA ASN A 357 15.23 26.85 -1.15
C ASN A 357 14.19 27.22 -2.20
N ASP A 358 13.60 26.24 -2.86
CA ASP A 358 12.66 26.41 -3.96
C ASP A 358 11.20 26.17 -3.51
N PHE A 359 11.02 25.40 -2.44
CA PHE A 359 9.73 25.04 -1.88
C PHE A 359 9.71 25.26 -0.36
N LYS A 360 8.55 25.55 0.18
CA LYS A 360 8.37 25.62 1.63
C LYS A 360 8.40 24.22 2.23
N ILE A 361 9.23 24.04 3.27
CA ILE A 361 9.27 22.84 4.09
C ILE A 361 8.54 23.13 5.40
N PRO A 362 7.31 22.65 5.62
CA PRO A 362 6.54 23.00 6.82
C PRO A 362 7.18 22.50 8.13
N TYR A 363 7.86 21.35 8.05
CA TYR A 363 8.57 20.73 9.16
C TYR A 363 10.00 20.43 8.72
N ASP A 364 10.96 21.26 9.14
CA ASP A 364 12.36 21.20 8.68
C ASP A 364 13.26 20.32 9.56
N GLU A 365 12.67 19.44 10.35
CA GLU A 365 13.41 18.39 11.07
C GLU A 365 13.92 17.31 10.08
N PRO A 366 15.00 16.57 10.39
CA PRO A 366 15.42 15.44 9.57
C PRO A 366 14.26 14.47 9.36
N CYS A 367 13.98 14.15 8.08
CA CYS A 367 12.91 13.23 7.75
C CYS A 367 13.40 11.77 7.77
N MET A 368 12.45 10.86 7.86
CA MET A 368 12.69 9.45 7.63
C MET A 368 12.66 9.14 6.13
N HIS A 369 11.93 8.14 5.68
CA HIS A 369 11.91 7.65 4.29
C HIS A 369 11.12 8.51 3.31
N GLU A 370 10.34 9.45 3.79
CA GLU A 370 9.51 10.39 3.03
C GLU A 370 9.51 11.78 3.69
N PHE A 371 9.07 12.79 2.95
CA PHE A 371 8.90 14.14 3.47
C PHE A 371 7.80 14.89 2.71
N VAL A 372 7.31 15.98 3.27
CA VAL A 372 6.25 16.79 2.68
C VAL A 372 6.77 18.19 2.36
N LEU A 373 6.57 18.60 1.11
CA LEU A 373 6.69 19.99 0.66
C LEU A 373 5.32 20.67 0.71
N SER A 374 5.32 22.00 0.84
CA SER A 374 4.15 22.83 0.57
C SER A 374 4.38 23.66 -0.70
N GLY A 375 3.38 23.66 -1.58
CA GLY A 375 3.32 24.50 -2.78
C GLY A 375 2.82 25.91 -2.51
N ASP A 376 2.81 26.40 -1.25
CA ASP A 376 2.30 27.73 -0.89
C ASP A 376 2.97 28.85 -1.67
N LEU A 377 4.32 28.81 -1.81
CA LEU A 377 5.07 29.82 -2.55
C LEU A 377 4.65 29.93 -4.02
N GLN A 378 4.35 28.77 -4.63
CA GLN A 378 3.88 28.68 -6.01
C GLN A 378 2.41 29.08 -6.13
N LYS A 379 1.63 28.76 -5.10
CA LYS A 379 0.21 29.15 -5.03
C LYS A 379 0.00 30.66 -5.01
N GLU A 380 0.87 31.40 -4.34
CA GLU A 380 0.87 32.87 -4.36
C GLU A 380 1.02 33.45 -5.78
N LYS A 381 1.62 32.68 -6.69
CA LYS A 381 1.76 33.00 -8.12
C LYS A 381 0.64 32.41 -9.00
N GLY A 382 -0.40 31.83 -8.38
CA GLY A 382 -1.54 31.24 -9.09
C GLY A 382 -1.32 29.79 -9.55
N ILE A 383 -0.20 29.14 -9.19
CA ILE A 383 0.11 27.77 -9.56
C ILE A 383 -0.16 26.84 -8.38
N SER A 384 -1.12 25.92 -8.54
CA SER A 384 -1.45 24.91 -7.52
C SER A 384 -0.50 23.73 -7.57
N THR A 385 -0.46 22.97 -6.49
CA THR A 385 0.27 21.67 -6.42
C THR A 385 -0.18 20.72 -7.52
N LEU A 386 -1.48 20.68 -7.86
CA LEU A 386 -2.00 19.88 -8.97
C LEU A 386 -1.39 20.29 -10.33
N ASN A 387 -1.18 21.60 -10.56
CA ASN A 387 -0.56 22.06 -11.80
C ASN A 387 0.90 21.59 -11.89
N MET A 388 1.65 21.66 -10.79
CA MET A 388 3.03 21.17 -10.71
C MET A 388 3.09 19.64 -10.90
N ALA A 389 2.19 18.90 -10.26
CA ALA A 389 2.06 17.46 -10.43
C ALA A 389 1.84 17.07 -11.91
N LYS A 390 0.97 17.80 -12.61
CA LYS A 390 0.76 17.58 -14.06
C LYS A 390 2.00 17.95 -14.88
N ARG A 391 2.77 18.95 -14.46
CA ARG A 391 4.00 19.33 -15.14
C ARG A 391 5.12 18.29 -14.98
N LEU A 392 5.18 17.56 -13.86
CA LEU A 392 6.08 16.41 -13.67
C LEU A 392 5.87 15.32 -14.71
N MET A 393 4.62 15.06 -15.10
CA MET A 393 4.28 14.06 -16.14
C MET A 393 4.92 14.38 -17.50
N ASP A 394 5.15 15.66 -17.80
CA ASP A 394 5.85 16.08 -19.03
C ASP A 394 7.35 15.74 -19.03
N SER A 395 7.88 15.34 -17.90
CA SER A 395 9.28 14.90 -17.73
C SER A 395 9.38 13.38 -17.45
N ASP A 396 8.35 12.60 -17.79
CA ASP A 396 8.28 11.16 -17.54
C ASP A 396 8.50 10.77 -16.06
N ILE A 397 8.04 11.64 -15.14
CA ILE A 397 8.05 11.39 -13.69
C ILE A 397 6.63 11.22 -13.23
N HIS A 398 6.37 10.17 -12.46
CA HIS A 398 5.07 10.01 -11.81
C HIS A 398 4.90 11.08 -10.74
N PRO A 399 3.76 11.80 -10.69
CA PRO A 399 3.53 12.78 -9.64
C PRO A 399 3.58 12.15 -8.24
N PRO A 400 4.12 12.86 -7.24
CA PRO A 400 4.01 12.44 -5.84
C PRO A 400 2.55 12.57 -5.35
N THR A 401 2.29 12.11 -4.13
CA THR A 401 1.00 12.30 -3.48
C THR A 401 0.77 13.79 -3.20
N ILE A 402 -0.37 14.32 -3.62
CA ILE A 402 -0.73 15.73 -3.46
C ILE A 402 -1.94 15.90 -2.54
N TYR A 403 -2.02 17.08 -1.89
CA TYR A 403 -3.10 17.46 -0.95
C TYR A 403 -3.24 16.51 0.24
N PHE A 404 -2.17 15.83 0.58
CA PHE A 404 -2.08 14.97 1.74
C PHE A 404 -0.64 15.01 2.32
N PRO A 405 -0.45 15.01 3.67
CA PRO A 405 -1.49 14.99 4.72
C PRO A 405 -2.25 16.33 4.82
N LEU A 406 -3.50 16.28 5.33
CA LEU A 406 -4.42 17.41 5.34
C LEU A 406 -3.95 18.60 6.20
N ILE A 407 -3.05 18.36 7.16
CA ILE A 407 -2.48 19.39 8.03
C ILE A 407 -1.45 20.30 7.31
N VAL A 408 -1.05 19.95 6.08
CA VAL A 408 -0.17 20.76 5.24
C VAL A 408 -0.96 21.33 4.06
N HIS A 409 -1.04 22.65 3.96
CA HIS A 409 -1.68 23.31 2.81
C HIS A 409 -0.84 23.13 1.54
N GLU A 410 -1.49 22.90 0.38
CA GLU A 410 -0.85 22.62 -0.91
C GLU A 410 0.24 21.52 -0.79
N ALA A 411 -0.02 20.48 0.01
CA ALA A 411 0.92 19.41 0.30
C ALA A 411 1.35 18.63 -0.96
N MET A 412 2.63 18.25 -0.98
CA MET A 412 3.23 17.31 -1.92
C MET A 412 4.14 16.37 -1.12
N MET A 413 3.76 15.10 -1.01
CA MET A 413 4.47 14.09 -0.23
C MET A 413 5.33 13.24 -1.16
N ILE A 414 6.62 13.18 -0.89
CA ILE A 414 7.64 12.56 -1.73
C ILE A 414 8.32 11.41 -0.98
N GLU A 415 8.26 10.21 -1.54
CA GLU A 415 8.93 9.02 -1.06
C GLU A 415 9.78 8.42 -2.19
N PRO A 416 11.11 8.66 -2.20
CA PRO A 416 11.97 8.20 -3.29
C PRO A 416 12.24 6.70 -3.28
N THR A 417 12.14 6.04 -2.13
CA THR A 417 12.56 4.67 -1.83
C THR A 417 14.07 4.44 -1.91
N GLU A 418 14.53 3.29 -1.45
CA GLU A 418 15.93 2.86 -1.53
C GLU A 418 16.33 2.33 -2.91
N SER A 419 15.35 2.03 -3.76
CA SER A 419 15.64 1.43 -5.07
C SER A 419 16.12 2.44 -6.12
N GLU A 420 16.01 3.74 -5.82
CA GLU A 420 16.49 4.80 -6.71
C GLU A 420 17.96 5.12 -6.47
N ASN A 421 18.69 5.27 -7.55
CA ASN A 421 20.10 5.69 -7.52
C ASN A 421 20.23 7.20 -7.51
N LYS A 422 21.43 7.68 -7.17
CA LYS A 422 21.73 9.13 -7.09
C LYS A 422 21.41 9.88 -8.38
N GLU A 423 21.66 9.30 -9.55
CA GLU A 423 21.40 9.93 -10.85
C GLU A 423 19.90 10.24 -11.01
N ARG A 424 19.02 9.31 -10.63
CA ARG A 424 17.56 9.51 -10.67
C ARG A 424 17.09 10.54 -9.65
N LEU A 425 17.69 10.56 -8.47
CA LEU A 425 17.40 11.60 -7.49
C LEU A 425 17.78 12.99 -8.00
N ASP A 426 18.96 13.12 -8.63
CA ASP A 426 19.44 14.37 -9.23
C ASP A 426 18.53 14.82 -10.40
N GLU A 427 18.09 13.89 -11.25
CA GLU A 427 17.12 14.19 -12.32
C GLU A 427 15.80 14.75 -11.74
N PHE A 428 15.25 14.12 -10.71
CA PHE A 428 14.04 14.60 -10.05
C PHE A 428 14.23 15.98 -9.45
N ILE A 429 15.32 16.20 -8.72
CA ILE A 429 15.68 17.51 -8.14
C ILE A 429 15.73 18.58 -9.22
N ASN A 430 16.44 18.32 -10.32
CA ASN A 430 16.57 19.26 -11.44
C ASN A 430 15.21 19.59 -12.08
N VAL A 431 14.32 18.61 -12.21
CA VAL A 431 12.97 18.84 -12.75
C VAL A 431 12.13 19.68 -11.79
N MET A 432 12.16 19.40 -10.49
CA MET A 432 11.46 20.17 -9.47
C MET A 432 11.95 21.64 -9.43
N GLN A 433 13.27 21.86 -9.46
CA GLN A 433 13.88 23.19 -9.51
C GLN A 433 13.51 23.92 -10.80
N LYS A 434 13.48 23.23 -11.93
CA LYS A 434 13.00 23.77 -13.21
C LYS A 434 11.54 24.21 -13.10
N ILE A 435 10.66 23.41 -12.50
CA ILE A 435 9.25 23.77 -12.29
C ILE A 435 9.16 25.01 -11.41
N ALA A 436 9.90 25.08 -10.30
CA ALA A 436 9.94 26.26 -9.45
C ALA A 436 10.35 27.54 -10.20
N LYS A 437 11.32 27.42 -11.12
CA LYS A 437 11.76 28.50 -11.99
C LYS A 437 10.67 28.87 -13.03
N GLU A 438 10.05 27.89 -13.67
CA GLU A 438 8.96 28.08 -14.64
C GLU A 438 7.75 28.81 -14.00
N VAL A 439 7.47 28.63 -12.71
CA VAL A 439 6.45 29.38 -11.96
C VAL A 439 6.71 30.88 -12.02
N GLN A 440 7.96 31.30 -12.02
CA GLN A 440 8.36 32.72 -12.04
C GLN A 440 8.46 33.28 -13.48
N GLU A 441 9.00 32.48 -14.40
CA GLU A 441 9.39 32.95 -15.73
C GLU A 441 8.31 32.66 -16.81
N ASN A 442 7.60 31.54 -16.72
CA ASN A 442 6.63 31.11 -17.73
C ASN A 442 5.52 30.23 -17.13
N PRO A 443 4.63 30.78 -16.29
CA PRO A 443 3.58 30.02 -15.61
C PRO A 443 2.61 29.33 -16.58
N GLU A 444 2.41 29.82 -17.77
CA GLU A 444 1.48 29.26 -18.76
C GLU A 444 1.85 27.82 -19.16
N ILE A 445 3.13 27.47 -19.20
CA ILE A 445 3.57 26.10 -19.51
C ILE A 445 3.13 25.10 -18.45
N ILE A 446 3.02 25.56 -17.19
CA ILE A 446 2.55 24.74 -16.06
C ILE A 446 1.03 24.65 -16.06
N LEU A 447 0.34 25.79 -16.31
CA LEU A 447 -1.12 25.83 -16.35
C LEU A 447 -1.71 24.98 -17.48
N SER A 448 -0.98 24.86 -18.62
CA SER A 448 -1.39 24.02 -19.75
C SER A 448 -1.02 22.53 -19.61
N ALA A 449 -0.19 22.18 -18.63
CA ALA A 449 0.27 20.80 -18.43
C ALA A 449 -0.89 19.82 -18.14
N PRO A 450 -0.76 18.53 -18.55
CA PRO A 450 0.39 17.93 -19.22
C PRO A 450 0.42 18.23 -20.73
N ASN A 451 1.59 18.57 -21.26
CA ASN A 451 1.76 18.95 -22.66
C ASN A 451 2.28 17.80 -23.54
N SER A 452 3.15 16.95 -23.02
CA SER A 452 3.78 15.81 -23.72
C SER A 452 3.23 14.45 -23.31
N ALA A 453 2.51 14.33 -22.18
CA ALA A 453 1.95 13.08 -21.72
C ALA A 453 0.94 12.48 -22.73
N PRO A 454 0.77 11.14 -22.77
CA PRO A 454 -0.17 10.48 -23.66
C PRO A 454 -1.62 10.92 -23.50
N VAL A 455 -2.00 11.34 -22.29
CA VAL A 455 -3.33 11.88 -21.98
C VAL A 455 -3.16 13.35 -21.59
N LYS A 456 -3.87 14.21 -22.27
CA LYS A 456 -3.88 15.65 -22.01
C LYS A 456 -4.81 15.99 -20.84
N LYS A 457 -4.95 17.29 -20.55
CA LYS A 457 -5.86 17.79 -19.52
C LYS A 457 -7.29 17.28 -19.79
N ILE A 458 -7.89 16.67 -18.79
CA ILE A 458 -9.24 16.11 -18.83
C ILE A 458 -10.16 16.87 -17.86
N ASP A 459 -11.46 16.72 -18.02
CA ASP A 459 -12.45 17.09 -17.00
C ASP A 459 -12.47 15.99 -15.93
N GLU A 460 -11.71 16.20 -14.87
CA GLU A 460 -11.56 15.23 -13.76
C GLU A 460 -12.88 15.02 -13.01
N THR A 461 -13.69 16.07 -12.91
CA THR A 461 -15.00 16.01 -12.23
C THR A 461 -15.96 15.13 -13.01
N LEU A 462 -16.01 15.28 -14.32
CA LEU A 462 -16.84 14.44 -15.19
C LEU A 462 -16.35 13.00 -15.19
N ALA A 463 -15.04 12.80 -15.33
CA ALA A 463 -14.42 11.46 -15.32
C ALA A 463 -14.68 10.70 -14.01
N ALA A 464 -14.67 11.39 -12.87
CA ALA A 464 -14.95 10.77 -11.57
C ALA A 464 -16.44 10.51 -11.31
N ARG A 465 -17.31 11.46 -11.71
CA ARG A 465 -18.75 11.40 -11.38
C ARG A 465 -19.60 10.64 -12.39
N LYS A 466 -19.18 10.61 -13.65
CA LYS A 466 -19.92 9.97 -14.75
C LYS A 466 -18.97 9.22 -15.68
N PRO A 467 -18.22 8.20 -15.18
CA PRO A 467 -17.35 7.42 -16.04
C PRO A 467 -18.17 6.61 -17.04
N ASP A 468 -17.87 6.74 -18.32
CA ASP A 468 -18.41 5.86 -19.36
C ASP A 468 -17.36 4.80 -19.67
N LEU A 469 -17.52 3.62 -19.07
CA LEU A 469 -16.58 2.50 -19.14
C LEU A 469 -17.05 1.39 -20.10
N ASN A 470 -18.20 1.58 -20.75
CA ASN A 470 -18.77 0.58 -21.65
C ASN A 470 -18.46 0.91 -23.11
N TYR A 471 -17.98 -0.09 -23.84
CA TYR A 471 -17.96 -0.01 -25.29
C TYR A 471 -19.39 -0.23 -25.82
N ARG A 472 -19.88 0.70 -26.62
CA ARG A 472 -21.16 0.56 -27.38
C ARG A 472 -20.80 0.31 -28.80
N MET A 473 -21.22 -0.86 -29.33
CA MET A 473 -21.17 -1.08 -30.75
C MET A 473 -22.20 -0.12 -31.40
N GLU A 474 -21.73 0.69 -32.32
CA GLU A 474 -22.66 1.42 -33.22
C GLU A 474 -23.43 0.37 -34.04
N GLU A 475 -24.77 0.44 -34.05
CA GLU A 475 -25.65 -0.45 -34.78
C GLU A 475 -25.50 -0.28 -36.30
#